data_fc6c251778e5de1795f3bddecd4e9261
#
_entry.id   fc6c251778e5de1795f3bddecd4e9261
#
_cell.length_a   1.000
_cell.length_b   1.000
_cell.length_c   1.000
_cell.angle_alpha   90.00
_cell.angle_beta   90.00
_cell.angle_gamma   90.00
#
_symmetry.space_group_name_H-M   'P 1'
#
loop_
_entity.id
_entity.type
_entity.pdbx_description
1 polymer ?
#
loop_
_entity_poly.entity_id
_entity_poly.type
_entity_poly.pdbx_seq_one_letter_code
_entity_poly.pdbx_strand_id
1 'polypeptide(L)'
;MKLRKSKFLVSRLAFVQFDVMVAIAILMLVFIPLTVTSSSKLDLARRHHVEAVVLQLIDGEIDVLLAGEREKYNFGEHRITPAGEAAEDLPKGDFILTLKKKQLSLAWVPVKLAKWRGIERVVNLK
;
A
#
# COMPACT_ATOMS: atom_id res chain seq x y z
N MET A 1 41.82 -55.15 -2.35
CA MET A 1 42.13 -53.73 -2.35
C MET A 1 41.11 -52.87 -3.15
N LYS A 2 40.52 -53.40 -4.21
CA LYS A 2 39.49 -52.67 -4.98
C LYS A 2 38.23 -52.30 -4.19
N LEU A 3 37.83 -53.10 -3.21
CA LEU A 3 36.67 -52.85 -2.32
C LEU A 3 36.88 -51.67 -1.37
N ARG A 4 38.10 -51.41 -0.91
CA ARG A 4 38.42 -50.27 -0.06
C ARG A 4 38.31 -48.91 -0.80
N LYS A 5 38.77 -48.83 -2.04
CA LYS A 5 38.66 -47.64 -2.88
C LYS A 5 37.21 -47.34 -3.23
N SER A 6 36.40 -48.36 -3.48
CA SER A 6 34.98 -48.23 -3.78
C SER A 6 34.18 -47.65 -2.60
N LYS A 7 34.40 -48.16 -1.37
CA LYS A 7 33.75 -47.63 -0.16
C LYS A 7 34.16 -46.21 0.15
N PHE A 8 35.40 -45.83 -0.09
CA PHE A 8 35.89 -44.48 0.12
C PHE A 8 35.29 -43.49 -0.86
N LEU A 9 35.13 -43.83 -2.13
CA LEU A 9 34.49 -43.02 -3.15
C LEU A 9 32.98 -42.81 -2.87
N VAL A 10 32.27 -43.86 -2.49
CA VAL A 10 30.85 -43.82 -2.12
C VAL A 10 30.65 -42.93 -0.90
N SER A 11 31.51 -43.00 0.11
CA SER A 11 31.47 -42.13 1.29
C SER A 11 31.68 -40.66 0.94
N ARG A 12 32.62 -40.35 0.04
CA ARG A 12 32.83 -38.98 -0.43
C ARG A 12 31.64 -38.42 -1.21
N LEU A 13 31.06 -39.21 -2.10
CA LEU A 13 29.90 -38.83 -2.87
C LEU A 13 28.68 -38.57 -1.98
N ALA A 14 28.45 -39.42 -0.98
CA ALA A 14 27.38 -39.24 0.00
C ALA A 14 27.60 -37.99 0.84
N PHE A 15 28.83 -37.65 1.21
CA PHE A 15 29.17 -36.48 1.98
C PHE A 15 28.95 -35.19 1.16
N VAL A 16 29.35 -35.14 -0.10
CA VAL A 16 29.12 -34.01 -1.00
C VAL A 16 27.61 -33.80 -1.23
N GLN A 17 26.86 -34.88 -1.43
CA GLN A 17 25.41 -34.80 -1.61
C GLN A 17 24.69 -34.26 -0.36
N PHE A 18 25.13 -34.67 0.83
CA PHE A 18 24.62 -34.17 2.09
C PHE A 18 24.93 -32.68 2.26
N ASP A 19 26.12 -32.23 1.91
CA ASP A 19 26.55 -30.84 1.96
C ASP A 19 25.71 -29.96 1.03
N VAL A 20 25.44 -30.42 -0.18
CA VAL A 20 24.55 -29.71 -1.13
C VAL A 20 23.14 -29.60 -0.58
N MET A 21 22.59 -30.64 0.02
CA MET A 21 21.26 -30.62 0.64
C MET A 21 21.19 -29.60 1.78
N VAL A 22 22.20 -29.55 2.64
CA VAL A 22 22.28 -28.56 3.73
C VAL A 22 22.38 -27.15 3.18
N ALA A 23 23.18 -26.93 2.15
CA ALA A 23 23.31 -25.62 1.50
C ALA A 23 21.98 -25.15 0.91
N ILE A 24 21.24 -26.03 0.24
CA ILE A 24 19.91 -25.69 -0.32
C ILE A 24 18.92 -25.36 0.81
N ALA A 25 18.94 -26.13 1.90
CA ALA A 25 18.07 -25.87 3.05
C ALA A 25 18.35 -24.50 3.68
N ILE A 26 19.62 -24.14 3.83
CA ILE A 26 20.02 -22.82 4.35
C ILE A 26 19.58 -21.71 3.41
N LEU A 27 19.77 -21.87 2.10
CA LEU A 27 19.32 -20.90 1.11
C LEU A 27 17.81 -20.69 1.18
N MET A 28 17.01 -21.74 1.28
CA MET A 28 15.56 -21.64 1.43
C MET A 28 15.15 -20.90 2.70
N LEU A 29 15.82 -21.17 3.82
CA LEU A 29 15.55 -20.49 5.08
C LEU A 29 15.81 -18.97 5.01
N VAL A 30 16.77 -18.56 4.19
CA VAL A 30 17.09 -17.14 3.97
C VAL A 30 16.14 -16.51 2.96
N PHE A 31 15.83 -17.18 1.86
CA PHE A 31 14.99 -16.64 0.80
C PHE A 31 13.52 -16.45 1.19
N ILE A 32 12.93 -17.36 1.95
CA ILE A 32 11.54 -17.29 2.36
C ILE A 32 11.24 -16.01 3.16
N PRO A 33 11.98 -15.67 4.23
CA PRO A 33 11.76 -14.43 4.96
C PRO A 33 11.98 -13.17 4.12
N LEU A 34 12.98 -13.17 3.24
CA LEU A 34 13.26 -12.04 2.36
C LEU A 34 12.11 -11.76 1.40
N THR A 35 11.54 -12.80 0.80
CA THR A 35 10.40 -12.70 -0.12
C THR A 35 9.17 -12.13 0.59
N VAL A 36 8.85 -12.64 1.78
CA VAL A 36 7.71 -12.17 2.59
C VAL A 36 7.91 -10.71 3.01
N THR A 37 9.11 -10.35 3.47
CA THR A 37 9.44 -8.98 3.86
C THR A 37 9.33 -8.01 2.69
N SER A 38 9.80 -8.39 1.50
CA SER A 38 9.72 -7.56 0.30
C SER A 38 8.28 -7.32 -0.12
N SER A 39 7.42 -8.35 -0.09
CA SER A 39 5.99 -8.21 -0.38
C SER A 39 5.30 -7.27 0.60
N SER A 40 5.59 -7.38 1.89
CA SER A 40 5.05 -6.50 2.93
C SER A 40 5.48 -5.05 2.73
N LYS A 41 6.74 -4.80 2.36
CA LYS A 41 7.26 -3.46 2.08
C LYS A 41 6.60 -2.84 0.85
N LEU A 42 6.38 -3.63 -0.20
CA LEU A 42 5.69 -3.16 -1.41
C LEU A 42 4.24 -2.77 -1.12
N ASP A 43 3.52 -3.56 -0.34
CA ASP A 43 2.14 -3.25 0.06
C ASP A 43 2.09 -1.98 0.92
N LEU A 44 3.01 -1.82 1.85
CA LEU A 44 3.11 -0.63 2.68
C LEU A 44 3.45 0.61 1.86
N ALA A 45 4.40 0.50 0.93
CA ALA A 45 4.77 1.59 0.03
C ALA A 45 3.58 2.01 -0.84
N ARG A 46 2.81 1.05 -1.35
CA ARG A 46 1.61 1.32 -2.13
C ARG A 46 0.54 2.04 -1.32
N ARG A 47 0.31 1.64 -0.08
CA ARG A 47 -0.61 2.32 0.83
C ARG A 47 -0.19 3.76 1.08
N HIS A 48 1.08 4.00 1.37
CA HIS A 48 1.60 5.35 1.57
C HIS A 48 1.49 6.21 0.31
N HIS A 49 1.74 5.62 -0.85
CA HIS A 49 1.58 6.32 -2.13
C HIS A 49 0.12 6.74 -2.35
N VAL A 50 -0.83 5.84 -2.15
CA VAL A 50 -2.26 6.12 -2.28
C VAL A 50 -2.69 7.20 -1.29
N GLU A 51 -2.28 7.09 -0.02
CA GLU A 51 -2.58 8.09 1.00
C GLU A 51 -2.04 9.47 0.62
N ALA A 52 -0.82 9.54 0.10
CA ALA A 52 -0.21 10.80 -0.35
C ALA A 52 -0.98 11.42 -1.51
N VAL A 53 -1.37 10.63 -2.50
CA VAL A 53 -2.16 11.11 -3.64
C VAL A 53 -3.53 11.60 -3.20
N VAL A 54 -4.21 10.85 -2.33
CA VAL A 54 -5.52 11.24 -1.79
C VAL A 54 -5.41 12.55 -1.01
N LEU A 55 -4.38 12.70 -0.17
CA LEU A 55 -4.17 13.95 0.58
C LEU A 55 -3.92 15.13 -0.35
N GLN A 56 -3.14 14.96 -1.41
CA GLN A 56 -2.91 16.01 -2.40
C GLN A 56 -4.20 16.41 -3.11
N LEU A 57 -5.03 15.44 -3.49
CA LEU A 57 -6.32 15.71 -4.12
C LEU A 57 -7.27 16.44 -3.16
N ILE A 58 -7.34 15.99 -1.92
CA ILE A 58 -8.16 16.61 -0.88
C ILE A 58 -7.72 18.07 -0.65
N ASP A 59 -6.42 18.28 -0.44
CA ASP A 59 -5.88 19.62 -0.19
C ASP A 59 -6.11 20.54 -1.39
N GLY A 60 -5.94 20.05 -2.62
CA GLY A 60 -6.22 20.80 -3.83
C GLY A 60 -7.70 21.19 -3.97
N GLU A 61 -8.61 20.27 -3.71
CA GLU A 61 -10.05 20.54 -3.72
C GLU A 61 -10.47 21.53 -2.61
N ILE A 62 -9.89 21.40 -1.43
CA ILE A 62 -10.12 22.34 -0.32
C ILE A 62 -9.67 23.74 -0.72
N ASP A 63 -8.51 23.89 -1.34
CA ASP A 63 -8.02 25.19 -1.81
C ASP A 63 -8.97 25.82 -2.82
N VAL A 64 -9.47 25.04 -3.77
CA VAL A 64 -10.45 25.49 -4.76
C VAL A 64 -11.76 25.92 -4.08
N LEU A 65 -12.24 25.14 -3.12
CA LEU A 65 -13.47 25.45 -2.38
C LEU A 65 -13.31 26.72 -1.54
N LEU A 66 -12.17 26.91 -0.90
CA LEU A 66 -11.87 28.11 -0.12
C LEU A 66 -11.74 29.36 -1.01
N ALA A 67 -11.35 29.19 -2.27
CA ALA A 67 -11.25 30.28 -3.24
C ALA A 67 -12.61 30.77 -3.76
N GLY A 68 -13.71 30.14 -3.38
CA GLY A 68 -15.06 30.59 -3.74
C GLY A 68 -15.99 29.50 -4.27
N GLU A 69 -15.48 28.36 -4.68
CA GLU A 69 -16.29 27.25 -5.20
C GLU A 69 -17.27 26.66 -4.18
N ARG A 70 -17.00 26.84 -2.87
CA ARG A 70 -17.90 26.38 -1.80
C ARG A 70 -19.28 27.03 -1.86
N GLU A 71 -19.40 28.19 -2.43
CA GLU A 71 -20.68 28.90 -2.56
C GLU A 71 -21.65 28.19 -3.49
N LYS A 72 -21.16 27.36 -4.37
CA LYS A 72 -21.96 26.56 -5.28
C LYS A 72 -22.66 25.39 -4.58
N TYR A 73 -22.22 25.02 -3.38
CA TYR A 73 -22.75 23.89 -2.61
C TYR A 73 -23.60 24.39 -1.45
N ASN A 74 -24.70 23.70 -1.20
CA ASN A 74 -25.52 23.92 -0.01
C ASN A 74 -24.90 23.22 1.21
N PHE A 75 -25.32 23.61 2.41
CA PHE A 75 -24.90 22.91 3.62
C PHE A 75 -25.33 21.45 3.57
N GLY A 76 -24.48 20.57 4.08
CA GLY A 76 -24.71 19.14 4.11
C GLY A 76 -23.62 18.33 3.41
N GLU A 77 -23.93 17.10 3.11
CA GLU A 77 -23.00 16.18 2.45
C GLU A 77 -23.18 16.20 0.94
N HIS A 78 -22.05 16.24 0.23
CA HIS A 78 -22.02 16.20 -1.22
C HIS A 78 -20.94 15.21 -1.67
N ARG A 79 -21.25 14.42 -2.71
CA ARG A 79 -20.25 13.60 -3.37
C ARG A 79 -19.60 14.42 -4.45
N ILE A 80 -18.29 14.46 -4.43
CA ILE A 80 -17.52 15.16 -5.47
C ILE A 80 -16.60 14.20 -6.19
N THR A 81 -16.31 14.49 -7.44
CA THR A 81 -15.36 13.71 -8.25
C THR A 81 -14.17 14.62 -8.56
N PRO A 82 -13.00 14.39 -7.95
CA PRO A 82 -11.83 15.19 -8.27
C PRO A 82 -11.40 14.96 -9.71
N ALA A 83 -11.02 16.03 -10.38
CA ALA A 83 -10.51 15.97 -11.74
C ALA A 83 -9.02 15.65 -11.75
N GLY A 84 -8.56 14.91 -12.76
CA GLY A 84 -7.16 14.63 -13.01
C GLY A 84 -6.84 13.16 -13.16
N GLU A 85 -5.71 12.88 -13.77
CA GLU A 85 -5.23 11.52 -14.02
C GLU A 85 -4.90 10.77 -12.72
N ALA A 86 -4.44 11.50 -11.71
CA ALA A 86 -4.09 10.90 -10.42
C ALA A 86 -5.30 10.26 -9.72
N ALA A 87 -6.51 10.80 -9.95
CA ALA A 87 -7.73 10.25 -9.38
C ALA A 87 -8.16 8.94 -10.03
N GLU A 88 -7.79 8.71 -11.28
CA GLU A 88 -8.15 7.49 -12.02
C GLU A 88 -7.41 6.25 -11.52
N ASP A 89 -6.18 6.43 -11.03
CA ASP A 89 -5.33 5.35 -10.53
C ASP A 89 -5.62 4.98 -9.07
N LEU A 90 -6.52 5.69 -8.41
CA LEU A 90 -6.88 5.41 -7.02
C LEU A 90 -7.80 4.19 -6.91
N PRO A 91 -7.74 3.46 -5.77
CA PRO A 91 -8.75 2.45 -5.47
C PRO A 91 -10.15 3.05 -5.49
N LYS A 92 -11.15 2.21 -5.77
CA LYS A 92 -12.55 2.65 -5.77
C LYS A 92 -12.95 3.22 -4.41
N GLY A 93 -13.47 4.41 -4.42
CA GLY A 93 -13.92 5.12 -3.23
C GLY A 93 -14.63 6.41 -3.61
N ASP A 94 -15.25 7.02 -2.62
CA ASP A 94 -16.00 8.26 -2.80
C ASP A 94 -15.34 9.40 -2.04
N PHE A 95 -15.32 10.59 -2.65
CA PHE A 95 -14.95 11.82 -1.97
C PHE A 95 -16.23 12.50 -1.49
N ILE A 96 -16.35 12.68 -0.19
CA ILE A 96 -17.52 13.24 0.46
C ILE A 96 -17.15 14.60 1.05
N LEU A 97 -17.81 15.63 0.54
CA LEU A 97 -17.68 17.00 1.03
C LEU A 97 -18.81 17.27 2.03
N THR A 98 -18.45 17.64 3.25
CA THR A 98 -19.44 18.07 4.26
C THR A 98 -19.25 19.55 4.56
N LEU A 99 -20.28 20.35 4.28
CA LEU A 99 -20.29 21.77 4.56
C LEU A 99 -21.15 22.06 5.78
N LYS A 100 -20.54 22.70 6.76
CA LYS A 100 -21.21 23.24 7.94
C LYS A 100 -20.98 24.75 8.01
N LYS A 101 -21.74 25.43 8.86
CA LYS A 101 -21.72 26.89 8.96
C LYS A 101 -20.31 27.48 9.21
N LYS A 102 -19.49 26.79 10.01
CA LYS A 102 -18.13 27.24 10.36
C LYS A 102 -17.04 26.20 10.07
N GLN A 103 -17.39 25.15 9.34
CA GLN A 103 -16.49 24.03 9.15
C GLN A 103 -16.70 23.40 7.77
N LEU A 104 -15.61 23.05 7.13
CA LEU A 104 -15.60 22.35 5.87
C LEU A 104 -14.77 21.08 6.06
N SER A 105 -15.32 19.94 5.70
CA SER A 105 -14.57 18.70 5.73
C SER A 105 -14.67 17.98 4.40
N LEU A 106 -13.57 17.37 4.00
CA LEU A 106 -13.49 16.55 2.81
C LEU A 106 -12.87 15.21 3.19
N ALA A 107 -13.59 14.15 2.92
CA ALA A 107 -13.19 12.80 3.26
C ALA A 107 -13.14 11.91 2.03
N TRP A 108 -12.15 11.03 1.98
CA TRP A 108 -12.10 9.95 1.03
C TRP A 108 -12.47 8.66 1.75
N VAL A 109 -13.54 8.01 1.27
CA VAL A 109 -14.05 6.76 1.83
C VAL A 109 -13.85 5.65 0.80
N PRO A 110 -12.88 4.75 0.99
CA PRO A 110 -12.69 3.63 0.07
C PRO A 110 -13.80 2.60 0.21
N VAL A 111 -14.15 1.95 -0.90
CA VAL A 111 -15.16 0.87 -0.91
C VAL A 111 -14.69 -0.30 -0.05
N LYS A 112 -13.39 -0.65 -0.11
CA LYS A 112 -12.81 -1.73 0.70
C LYS A 112 -12.07 -1.17 1.91
N LEU A 113 -12.79 -0.88 2.98
CA LEU A 113 -12.22 -0.35 4.23
C LEU A 113 -11.23 -1.30 4.91
N ALA A 114 -11.36 -2.62 4.67
CA ALA A 114 -10.42 -3.60 5.21
C ALA A 114 -9.02 -3.47 4.61
N LYS A 115 -8.90 -3.01 3.37
CA LYS A 115 -7.62 -2.87 2.65
C LYS A 115 -7.07 -1.45 2.70
N TRP A 116 -7.94 -0.44 2.64
CA TRP A 116 -7.57 0.97 2.54
C TRP A 116 -8.16 1.76 3.68
N ARG A 117 -7.36 2.69 4.18
CA ARG A 117 -7.77 3.56 5.27
C ARG A 117 -8.44 4.83 4.72
N GLY A 118 -9.59 5.19 5.29
CA GLY A 118 -10.24 6.46 4.97
C GLY A 118 -9.43 7.65 5.46
N ILE A 119 -9.47 8.75 4.70
CA ILE A 119 -8.73 9.97 5.01
C ILE A 119 -9.71 11.14 5.05
N GLU A 120 -9.62 11.94 6.09
CA GLU A 120 -10.47 13.11 6.29
C GLU A 120 -9.63 14.34 6.63
N ARG A 121 -9.98 15.48 6.02
CA ARG A 121 -9.44 16.79 6.36
C ARG A 121 -10.57 17.71 6.76
N VAL A 122 -10.39 18.36 7.88
CA VAL A 122 -11.35 19.32 8.43
C VAL A 122 -10.70 20.70 8.49
N VAL A 123 -11.38 21.69 7.92
CA VAL A 123 -10.93 23.09 7.92
C VAL A 123 -11.97 23.93 8.65
N ASN A 124 -11.52 24.69 9.63
CA ASN A 124 -12.38 25.63 10.32
C ASN A 124 -12.49 26.92 9.51
N LEU A 125 -13.71 27.36 9.27
CA LEU A 125 -14.00 28.61 8.56
C LEU A 125 -14.17 29.75 9.57
N LYS A 126 -13.62 30.89 9.21
CA LYS A 126 -13.79 32.11 10.02
C LYS A 126 -15.12 32.77 9.77
#